data_8cba9ffdfe6a077c017fa0616f52a58b
#
_entry.id   8cba9ffdfe6a077c017fa0616f52a58b
#
_cell.length_a   1.000
_cell.length_b   1.000
_cell.length_c   1.000
_cell.angle_alpha   90.00
_cell.angle_beta   90.00
_cell.angle_gamma   90.00
#
_symmetry.space_group_name_H-M   'P 1'
#
loop_
_entity.id
_entity.type
_entity.pdbx_description
1 polymer ?
#
loop_
_entity_poly.entity_id
_entity_poly.type
_entity_poly.pdbx_seq_one_letter_code
_entity_poly.pdbx_strand_id
1 'polypeptide(L)'
;HLIQHFHFDKNNSKIKFTLKQGSTSALLDGLEEEKYDLVLCSYQENRNNINFVPITTEELVVVVSKLNPLALKNEIDLQELQNEYFIYYSKHSGLRPLIDDLFHSNNIDPNILFEVEEDSAILGLVDINYGVAVVPNIPMIDHFHLKKLKIKNPQKKRIIYMATVKNRYAPPAVHSFCNFIVQNSNID
;
A
#
# COMPACT_ATOMS: atom_id res chain seq x y z
N HIS A 1 -4.93 9.21 -11.51
CA HIS A 1 -4.19 10.39 -12.02
C HIS A 1 -3.00 10.01 -12.93
N LEU A 2 -2.15 9.01 -12.58
CA LEU A 2 -0.94 8.63 -13.34
C LEU A 2 -1.23 8.34 -14.83
N ILE A 3 -2.18 7.44 -15.12
CA ILE A 3 -2.57 7.07 -16.50
C ILE A 3 -3.18 8.27 -17.23
N GLN A 4 -3.98 9.08 -16.55
CA GLN A 4 -4.57 10.29 -17.14
C GLN A 4 -3.49 11.28 -17.56
N HIS A 5 -2.49 11.53 -16.71
CA HIS A 5 -1.37 12.41 -17.04
C HIS A 5 -0.52 11.85 -18.19
N PHE A 6 -0.32 10.53 -18.22
CA PHE A 6 0.39 9.87 -19.32
C PHE A 6 -0.34 10.06 -20.66
N HIS A 7 -1.66 10.04 -20.67
CA HIS A 7 -2.50 10.25 -21.86
C HIS A 7 -2.58 11.71 -22.33
N PHE A 8 -2.13 12.70 -21.53
CA PHE A 8 -2.05 14.09 -22.00
C PHE A 8 -1.09 14.29 -23.15
N ASP A 9 -0.05 13.47 -23.26
CA ASP A 9 0.76 13.41 -24.46
C ASP A 9 -0.02 12.71 -25.58
N LYS A 10 -0.20 13.41 -26.72
CA LYS A 10 -0.93 12.92 -27.88
C LYS A 10 -0.37 11.61 -28.43
N ASN A 11 0.95 11.38 -28.31
CA ASN A 11 1.61 10.15 -28.72
C ASN A 11 1.15 8.94 -27.90
N ASN A 12 0.76 9.17 -26.64
CA ASN A 12 0.35 8.13 -25.68
C ASN A 12 -1.18 7.95 -25.62
N SER A 13 -1.95 8.85 -26.20
CA SER A 13 -3.42 8.90 -26.07
C SER A 13 -4.16 7.66 -26.55
N LYS A 14 -3.53 6.86 -27.46
CA LYS A 14 -4.11 5.62 -28.00
C LYS A 14 -3.68 4.35 -27.25
N ILE A 15 -2.77 4.46 -26.28
CA ILE A 15 -2.30 3.32 -25.48
C ILE A 15 -3.43 2.88 -24.55
N LYS A 16 -3.79 1.59 -24.62
CA LYS A 16 -4.82 1.00 -23.77
C LYS A 16 -4.20 0.32 -22.56
N PHE A 17 -4.87 0.40 -21.43
CA PHE A 17 -4.46 -0.23 -20.18
C PHE A 17 -5.47 -1.31 -19.77
N THR A 18 -4.96 -2.45 -19.34
CA THR A 18 -5.73 -3.45 -18.59
C THR A 18 -5.20 -3.45 -17.16
N LEU A 19 -6.06 -3.15 -16.19
CA LEU A 19 -5.69 -3.07 -14.78
C LEU A 19 -6.14 -4.34 -14.05
N LYS A 20 -5.25 -4.87 -13.22
CA LYS A 20 -5.51 -5.96 -12.28
C LYS A 20 -5.08 -5.53 -10.89
N GLN A 21 -5.77 -6.03 -9.88
CA GLN A 21 -5.49 -5.78 -8.47
C GLN A 21 -5.35 -7.12 -7.76
N GLY A 22 -4.50 -7.17 -6.73
CA GLY A 22 -4.25 -8.37 -5.95
C GLY A 22 -3.14 -8.16 -4.94
N SER A 23 -2.82 -9.21 -4.18
CA SER A 23 -1.68 -9.17 -3.25
C SER A 23 -0.36 -9.00 -3.98
N THR A 24 0.65 -8.42 -3.32
CA THR A 24 1.99 -8.23 -3.90
C THR A 24 2.54 -9.53 -4.48
N SER A 25 2.42 -10.64 -3.75
CA SER A 25 2.92 -11.95 -4.20
C SER A 25 2.23 -12.41 -5.50
N ALA A 26 0.89 -12.38 -5.52
CA ALA A 26 0.13 -12.81 -6.70
C ALA A 26 0.38 -11.94 -7.93
N LEU A 27 0.58 -10.63 -7.74
CA LEU A 27 0.92 -9.72 -8.84
C LEU A 27 2.33 -9.98 -9.37
N LEU A 28 3.31 -10.25 -8.51
CA LEU A 28 4.67 -10.56 -8.92
C LEU A 28 4.76 -11.93 -9.60
N ASP A 29 4.01 -12.93 -9.12
CA ASP A 29 3.90 -14.23 -9.81
C ASP A 29 3.35 -14.04 -11.23
N GLY A 30 2.28 -13.28 -11.38
CA GLY A 30 1.72 -12.95 -12.70
C GLY A 30 2.65 -12.14 -13.58
N LEU A 31 3.52 -11.30 -13.02
CA LEU A 31 4.55 -10.57 -13.76
C LEU A 31 5.62 -11.52 -14.29
N GLU A 32 6.09 -12.49 -13.50
CA GLU A 32 7.04 -13.50 -13.91
C GLU A 32 6.45 -14.45 -14.97
N GLU A 33 5.16 -14.77 -14.86
CA GLU A 33 4.39 -15.59 -15.81
C GLU A 33 3.92 -14.82 -17.07
N GLU A 34 4.39 -13.59 -17.29
CA GLU A 34 4.07 -12.75 -18.45
C GLU A 34 2.59 -12.35 -18.58
N LYS A 35 1.82 -12.43 -17.50
CA LYS A 35 0.43 -11.96 -17.47
C LYS A 35 0.33 -10.43 -17.39
N TYR A 36 1.39 -9.78 -16.92
CA TYR A 36 1.50 -8.34 -16.72
C TYR A 36 2.80 -7.82 -17.32
N ASP A 37 2.76 -6.59 -17.85
CA ASP A 37 3.94 -5.90 -18.37
C ASP A 37 4.74 -5.23 -17.26
N LEU A 38 4.06 -4.68 -16.25
CA LEU A 38 4.63 -4.07 -15.05
C LEU A 38 3.65 -4.18 -13.87
N VAL A 39 4.16 -4.06 -12.66
CA VAL A 39 3.38 -4.08 -11.43
C VAL A 39 3.79 -2.91 -10.54
N LEU A 40 2.83 -2.28 -9.86
CA LEU A 40 3.05 -1.32 -8.79
C LEU A 40 2.74 -2.00 -7.46
N CYS A 41 3.75 -2.21 -6.61
CA CYS A 41 3.60 -3.01 -5.39
C CYS A 41 4.60 -2.63 -4.30
N SER A 42 4.48 -3.25 -3.12
CA SER A 42 5.54 -3.25 -2.11
C SER A 42 6.72 -4.11 -2.56
N TYR A 43 7.91 -3.85 -2.00
CA TYR A 43 9.07 -4.72 -2.21
C TYR A 43 8.81 -6.12 -1.65
N GLN A 44 9.31 -7.12 -2.33
CA GLN A 44 9.32 -8.51 -1.86
C GLN A 44 10.71 -9.11 -2.05
N GLU A 45 11.24 -9.68 -0.98
CA GLU A 45 12.53 -10.39 -1.02
C GLU A 45 12.47 -11.65 -1.88
N ASN A 46 13.64 -12.16 -2.26
CA ASN A 46 13.80 -13.40 -3.01
C ASN A 46 13.19 -13.41 -4.43
N ARG A 47 12.94 -12.23 -5.01
CA ARG A 47 12.51 -12.05 -6.42
C ARG A 47 13.70 -11.62 -7.28
N ASN A 48 14.67 -12.53 -7.47
CA ASN A 48 15.96 -12.21 -8.12
C ASN A 48 15.80 -11.78 -9.59
N ASN A 49 14.74 -12.21 -10.27
CA ASN A 49 14.46 -11.87 -11.67
C ASN A 49 13.70 -10.54 -11.84
N ILE A 50 13.29 -9.92 -10.73
CA ILE A 50 12.52 -8.68 -10.78
C ILE A 50 13.43 -7.49 -10.48
N ASN A 51 13.24 -6.43 -11.26
CA ASN A 51 13.81 -5.11 -11.01
C ASN A 51 12.76 -4.27 -10.29
N PHE A 52 13.10 -3.75 -9.10
CA PHE A 52 12.26 -2.87 -8.30
C PHE A 52 12.81 -1.45 -8.36
N VAL A 53 12.02 -0.53 -8.89
CA VAL A 53 12.34 0.90 -8.93
C VAL A 53 11.37 1.61 -7.98
N PRO A 54 11.85 2.24 -6.88
CA PRO A 54 10.97 2.96 -5.98
C PRO A 54 10.37 4.18 -6.71
N ILE A 55 9.08 4.45 -6.51
CA ILE A 55 8.37 5.50 -7.25
C ILE A 55 7.62 6.50 -6.36
N THR A 56 7.18 6.09 -5.19
CA THR A 56 6.53 6.99 -4.23
C THR A 56 6.53 6.39 -2.83
N THR A 57 6.29 7.25 -1.84
CA THR A 57 6.12 6.84 -0.44
C THR A 57 4.72 7.18 0.04
N GLU A 58 4.20 6.36 0.96
CA GLU A 58 2.93 6.57 1.64
C GLU A 58 3.17 6.55 3.15
N GLU A 59 2.66 7.57 3.86
CA GLU A 59 2.68 7.57 5.32
C GLU A 59 1.73 6.50 5.85
N LEU A 60 2.08 5.89 6.99
CA LEU A 60 1.16 5.04 7.74
C LEU A 60 0.39 5.89 8.75
N VAL A 61 -0.90 5.58 8.87
CA VAL A 61 -1.81 6.20 9.85
C VAL A 61 -2.55 5.12 10.63
N VAL A 62 -2.95 5.44 11.85
CA VAL A 62 -3.95 4.65 12.57
C VAL A 62 -5.32 5.12 12.11
N VAL A 63 -6.20 4.18 11.79
CA VAL A 63 -7.61 4.47 11.55
C VAL A 63 -8.47 3.87 12.66
N VAL A 64 -9.41 4.67 13.12
CA VAL A 64 -10.40 4.29 14.15
C VAL A 64 -11.78 4.73 13.71
N SER A 65 -12.82 4.01 14.14
CA SER A 65 -14.19 4.47 13.96
C SER A 65 -14.40 5.82 14.64
N LYS A 66 -15.24 6.68 14.09
CA LYS A 66 -15.67 7.91 14.77
C LYS A 66 -16.40 7.65 16.09
N LEU A 67 -16.86 6.42 16.32
CA LEU A 67 -17.46 5.97 17.58
C LEU A 67 -16.42 5.58 18.65
N ASN A 68 -15.17 5.32 18.25
CA ASN A 68 -14.10 4.97 19.16
C ASN A 68 -13.64 6.21 19.96
N PRO A 69 -13.42 6.12 21.28
CA PRO A 69 -12.92 7.25 22.08
C PRO A 69 -11.62 7.87 21.55
N LEU A 70 -10.76 7.09 20.90
CA LEU A 70 -9.53 7.57 20.29
C LEU A 70 -9.77 8.56 19.14
N ALA A 71 -10.98 8.60 18.56
CA ALA A 71 -11.34 9.54 17.49
C ALA A 71 -11.28 11.01 17.91
N LEU A 72 -11.25 11.31 19.20
CA LEU A 72 -11.06 12.66 19.74
C LEU A 72 -9.62 13.18 19.54
N LYS A 73 -8.67 12.30 19.24
CA LYS A 73 -7.26 12.62 19.01
C LYS A 73 -7.00 12.97 17.55
N ASN A 74 -5.89 13.69 17.29
CA ASN A 74 -5.37 13.91 15.94
C ASN A 74 -4.09 13.09 15.68
N GLU A 75 -3.42 12.69 16.74
CA GLU A 75 -2.21 11.89 16.71
C GLU A 75 -2.21 10.90 17.87
N ILE A 76 -1.46 9.83 17.75
CA ILE A 76 -1.45 8.74 18.71
C ILE A 76 -0.03 8.17 18.86
N ASP A 77 0.32 7.80 20.09
CA ASP A 77 1.45 6.93 20.34
C ASP A 77 0.98 5.48 20.19
N LEU A 78 1.79 4.64 19.53
CA LEU A 78 1.43 3.23 19.31
C LEU A 78 1.22 2.47 20.62
N GLN A 79 1.89 2.85 21.71
CA GLN A 79 1.72 2.25 23.02
C GLN A 79 0.27 2.40 23.56
N GLU A 80 -0.44 3.42 23.14
CA GLU A 80 -1.84 3.63 23.54
C GLU A 80 -2.79 2.60 22.89
N LEU A 81 -2.33 1.87 21.88
CA LEU A 81 -3.11 0.87 21.16
C LEU A 81 -2.94 -0.56 21.73
N GLN A 82 -2.10 -0.76 22.75
CA GLN A 82 -1.77 -2.10 23.26
C GLN A 82 -2.98 -2.91 23.76
N ASN A 83 -4.09 -2.24 24.12
CA ASN A 83 -5.31 -2.88 24.60
C ASN A 83 -6.43 -2.89 23.54
N GLU A 84 -6.17 -2.37 22.34
CA GLU A 84 -7.15 -2.34 21.26
C GLU A 84 -7.15 -3.67 20.48
N TYR A 85 -8.30 -4.02 19.93
CA TYR A 85 -8.38 -5.09 18.92
C TYR A 85 -7.94 -4.56 17.57
N PHE A 86 -7.13 -5.35 16.86
CA PHE A 86 -6.64 -4.97 15.54
C PHE A 86 -7.33 -5.71 14.40
N ILE A 87 -7.70 -4.96 13.37
CA ILE A 87 -7.95 -5.49 12.04
C ILE A 87 -6.63 -5.37 11.28
N TYR A 88 -6.07 -6.50 10.90
CA TYR A 88 -4.69 -6.59 10.49
C TYR A 88 -4.55 -7.11 9.06
N TYR A 89 -3.44 -6.81 8.39
CA TYR A 89 -3.16 -7.39 7.08
C TYR A 89 -2.80 -8.87 7.20
N SER A 90 -3.28 -9.69 6.23
CA SER A 90 -2.90 -11.08 6.13
C SER A 90 -1.40 -11.25 5.85
N LYS A 91 -0.86 -12.44 6.11
CA LYS A 91 0.56 -12.76 5.85
C LYS A 91 0.97 -12.67 4.38
N HIS A 92 0.01 -12.67 3.46
CA HIS A 92 0.24 -12.54 2.01
C HIS A 92 0.31 -11.08 1.56
N SER A 93 -0.09 -10.14 2.39
CA SER A 93 0.00 -8.72 2.10
C SER A 93 1.45 -8.22 2.11
N GLY A 94 1.83 -7.46 1.11
CA GLY A 94 3.13 -6.78 1.08
C GLY A 94 3.29 -5.69 2.16
N LEU A 95 2.21 -5.30 2.84
CA LEU A 95 2.23 -4.37 3.97
C LEU A 95 2.52 -5.06 5.30
N ARG A 96 2.22 -6.36 5.42
CA ARG A 96 2.35 -7.10 6.66
C ARG A 96 3.75 -6.98 7.29
N PRO A 97 4.86 -7.21 6.58
CA PRO A 97 6.19 -7.10 7.16
C PRO A 97 6.51 -5.71 7.70
N LEU A 98 6.06 -4.65 7.01
CA LEU A 98 6.29 -3.28 7.44
C LEU A 98 5.55 -2.96 8.75
N ILE A 99 4.31 -3.44 8.88
CA ILE A 99 3.47 -3.21 10.05
C ILE A 99 3.96 -4.07 11.22
N ASP A 100 4.32 -5.34 10.99
CA ASP A 100 4.93 -6.19 12.00
C ASP A 100 6.21 -5.56 12.58
N ASP A 101 7.09 -5.04 11.72
CA ASP A 101 8.30 -4.35 12.13
C ASP A 101 7.99 -3.03 12.89
N LEU A 102 6.93 -2.32 12.50
CA LEU A 102 6.47 -1.14 13.24
C LEU A 102 6.08 -1.48 14.68
N PHE A 103 5.28 -2.53 14.88
CA PHE A 103 4.84 -2.96 16.20
C PHE A 103 5.98 -3.58 17.01
N HIS A 104 6.77 -4.47 16.40
CA HIS A 104 7.89 -5.14 17.05
C HIS A 104 8.95 -4.13 17.55
N SER A 105 9.32 -3.13 16.74
CA SER A 105 10.28 -2.10 17.13
C SER A 105 9.78 -1.19 18.27
N ASN A 106 8.49 -1.22 18.58
CA ASN A 106 7.88 -0.54 19.73
C ASN A 106 7.54 -1.47 20.89
N ASN A 107 7.96 -2.75 20.84
CA ASN A 107 7.65 -3.76 21.85
C ASN A 107 6.15 -3.93 22.11
N ILE A 108 5.32 -3.85 21.05
CA ILE A 108 3.88 -4.04 21.11
C ILE A 108 3.54 -5.35 20.40
N ASP A 109 2.77 -6.20 21.07
CA ASP A 109 2.18 -7.40 20.50
C ASP A 109 0.70 -7.10 20.20
N PRO A 110 0.32 -6.92 18.93
CA PRO A 110 -1.04 -6.51 18.57
C PRO A 110 -2.04 -7.63 18.83
N ASN A 111 -3.15 -7.32 19.51
CA ASN A 111 -4.26 -8.24 19.70
C ASN A 111 -5.08 -8.34 18.41
N ILE A 112 -4.69 -9.25 17.51
CA ILE A 112 -5.28 -9.40 16.17
C ILE A 112 -6.63 -10.12 16.27
N LEU A 113 -7.70 -9.41 15.90
CA LEU A 113 -9.06 -9.97 15.85
C LEU A 113 -9.39 -10.53 14.46
N PHE A 114 -8.98 -9.85 13.39
CA PHE A 114 -9.16 -10.27 12.00
C PHE A 114 -7.88 -10.07 11.19
N GLU A 115 -7.61 -11.01 10.29
CA GLU A 115 -6.61 -10.85 9.22
C GLU A 115 -7.33 -10.76 7.87
N VAL A 116 -7.05 -9.71 7.09
CA VAL A 116 -7.67 -9.44 5.78
C VAL A 116 -6.63 -8.97 4.76
N GLU A 117 -6.92 -9.14 3.48
CA GLU A 117 -5.96 -8.79 2.42
C GLU A 117 -6.18 -7.37 1.86
N GLU A 118 -7.43 -6.93 1.78
CA GLU A 118 -7.84 -5.72 1.07
C GLU A 118 -8.05 -4.54 2.01
N ASP A 119 -7.53 -3.37 1.63
CA ASP A 119 -7.71 -2.13 2.39
C ASP A 119 -9.20 -1.83 2.66
N SER A 120 -10.06 -2.03 1.66
CA SER A 120 -11.51 -1.79 1.78
C SER A 120 -12.18 -2.65 2.85
N ALA A 121 -11.76 -3.90 3.00
CA ALA A 121 -12.26 -4.80 4.03
C ALA A 121 -11.77 -4.38 5.42
N ILE A 122 -10.50 -3.99 5.56
CA ILE A 122 -9.97 -3.42 6.81
C ILE A 122 -10.79 -2.19 7.21
N LEU A 123 -10.91 -1.21 6.29
CA LEU A 123 -11.61 0.04 6.56
C LEU A 123 -13.08 -0.19 6.92
N GLY A 124 -13.75 -1.12 6.25
CA GLY A 124 -15.14 -1.50 6.55
C GLY A 124 -15.33 -2.08 7.94
N LEU A 125 -14.42 -2.96 8.40
CA LEU A 125 -14.47 -3.53 9.75
C LEU A 125 -14.17 -2.48 10.83
N VAL A 126 -13.23 -1.56 10.56
CA VAL A 126 -12.95 -0.44 11.48
C VAL A 126 -14.12 0.53 11.52
N ASP A 127 -14.80 0.80 10.39
CA ASP A 127 -15.94 1.72 10.33
C ASP A 127 -17.08 1.30 11.25
N ILE A 128 -17.37 0.01 11.33
CA ILE A 128 -18.37 -0.57 12.24
C ILE A 128 -17.83 -0.82 13.66
N ASN A 129 -16.66 -0.27 13.98
CA ASN A 129 -16.03 -0.28 15.32
C ASN A 129 -15.67 -1.67 15.86
N TYR A 130 -15.26 -2.60 14.99
CA TYR A 130 -14.75 -3.91 15.42
C TYR A 130 -13.31 -3.87 15.95
N GLY A 131 -12.60 -2.79 15.68
CA GLY A 131 -11.22 -2.61 16.13
C GLY A 131 -10.58 -1.40 15.48
N VAL A 132 -9.26 -1.32 15.58
CA VAL A 132 -8.42 -0.29 14.97
C VAL A 132 -7.51 -0.91 13.91
N ALA A 133 -6.95 -0.11 13.01
CA ALA A 133 -5.96 -0.61 12.06
C ALA A 133 -4.86 0.42 11.80
N VAL A 134 -3.69 -0.08 11.40
CA VAL A 134 -2.62 0.72 10.79
C VAL A 134 -2.66 0.49 9.29
N VAL A 135 -2.84 1.55 8.53
CA VAL A 135 -3.01 1.50 7.07
C VAL A 135 -2.22 2.63 6.39
N PRO A 136 -1.91 2.53 5.09
CA PRO A 136 -1.40 3.66 4.34
C PRO A 136 -2.42 4.80 4.29
N ASN A 137 -1.95 6.04 4.35
CA ASN A 137 -2.80 7.23 4.24
C ASN A 137 -3.27 7.46 2.80
N ILE A 138 -4.24 6.68 2.37
CA ILE A 138 -4.80 6.71 1.01
C ILE A 138 -6.16 7.41 0.96
N PRO A 139 -6.54 8.01 -0.20
CA PRO A 139 -7.81 8.73 -0.34
C PRO A 139 -9.06 7.87 -0.06
N MET A 140 -8.96 6.55 -0.22
CA MET A 140 -10.07 5.63 0.04
C MET A 140 -10.61 5.75 1.47
N ILE A 141 -9.77 6.08 2.46
CA ILE A 141 -10.19 6.24 3.86
C ILE A 141 -11.30 7.28 4.00
N ASP A 142 -11.28 8.33 3.17
CA ASP A 142 -12.24 9.44 3.24
C ASP A 142 -13.67 9.05 2.80
N HIS A 143 -13.85 7.86 2.23
CA HIS A 143 -15.16 7.30 1.89
C HIS A 143 -15.85 6.57 3.06
N PHE A 144 -15.14 6.39 4.18
CA PHE A 144 -15.64 5.73 5.40
C PHE A 144 -15.82 6.73 6.55
N HIS A 145 -16.63 6.38 7.55
CA HIS A 145 -16.82 7.22 8.75
C HIS A 145 -15.70 7.05 9.77
N LEU A 146 -14.47 7.17 9.30
CA LEU A 146 -13.27 6.96 10.07
C LEU A 146 -12.60 8.26 10.51
N LYS A 147 -11.81 8.19 11.55
CA LYS A 147 -10.83 9.19 11.95
C LYS A 147 -9.43 8.66 11.68
N LYS A 148 -8.64 9.45 10.96
CA LYS A 148 -7.20 9.23 10.77
C LYS A 148 -6.43 9.86 11.91
N LEU A 149 -5.54 9.10 12.54
CA LEU A 149 -4.64 9.55 13.60
C LEU A 149 -3.21 9.43 13.09
N LYS A 150 -2.45 10.51 13.20
CA LYS A 150 -1.03 10.49 12.86
C LYS A 150 -0.27 9.69 13.90
N ILE A 151 0.63 8.80 13.47
CA ILE A 151 1.53 8.08 14.38
C ILE A 151 2.65 9.03 14.80
N LYS A 152 2.83 9.22 16.11
CA LYS A 152 3.85 10.15 16.65
C LYS A 152 5.26 9.65 16.36
N ASN A 153 5.58 8.44 16.80
CA ASN A 153 6.90 7.82 16.69
C ASN A 153 6.79 6.28 16.76
N PRO A 154 7.57 5.54 15.96
CA PRO A 154 8.33 6.00 14.81
C PRO A 154 7.43 6.24 13.60
N GLN A 155 7.77 7.21 12.77
CA GLN A 155 7.12 7.36 11.47
C GLN A 155 7.79 6.41 10.48
N LYS A 156 7.06 5.37 10.05
CA LYS A 156 7.47 4.52 8.94
C LYS A 156 6.64 4.87 7.71
N LYS A 157 7.30 4.89 6.56
CA LYS A 157 6.64 5.10 5.27
C LYS A 157 6.63 3.80 4.50
N ARG A 158 5.51 3.50 3.84
CA ARG A 158 5.45 2.45 2.82
C ARG A 158 6.10 2.99 1.55
N ILE A 159 6.96 2.20 0.93
CA ILE A 159 7.51 2.52 -0.39
C ILE A 159 6.74 1.68 -1.43
N ILE A 160 6.23 2.34 -2.46
CA ILE A 160 5.67 1.69 -3.64
C ILE A 160 6.77 1.62 -4.70
N TYR A 161 6.91 0.44 -5.26
CA TYR A 161 7.87 0.15 -6.32
C TYR A 161 7.16 -0.12 -7.64
N MET A 162 7.75 0.32 -8.72
CA MET A 162 7.48 -0.23 -10.04
C MET A 162 8.34 -1.47 -10.22
N ALA A 163 7.71 -2.60 -10.48
CA ALA A 163 8.35 -3.89 -10.68
C ALA A 163 8.26 -4.31 -12.15
N THR A 164 9.38 -4.73 -12.72
CA THR A 164 9.49 -5.26 -14.08
C THR A 164 10.43 -6.46 -14.08
N VAL A 165 10.31 -7.38 -15.05
CA VAL A 165 11.23 -8.52 -15.16
C VAL A 165 12.54 -8.06 -15.81
N LYS A 166 13.66 -8.44 -15.20
CA LYS A 166 15.01 -8.15 -15.70
C LYS A 166 15.21 -8.76 -17.08
N ASN A 167 15.88 -8.03 -17.96
CA ASN A 167 16.27 -8.48 -19.31
C ASN A 167 15.10 -8.95 -20.20
N ARG A 168 13.84 -8.68 -19.83
CA ARG A 168 12.69 -8.93 -20.69
C ARG A 168 12.55 -7.79 -21.70
N TYR A 169 12.25 -8.15 -22.96
CA TYR A 169 11.86 -7.16 -23.95
C TYR A 169 10.56 -6.47 -23.52
N ALA A 170 10.58 -5.15 -23.49
CA ALA A 170 9.40 -4.35 -23.25
C ALA A 170 8.94 -3.68 -24.55
N PRO A 171 7.67 -3.83 -24.96
CA PRO A 171 7.10 -3.09 -26.08
C PRO A 171 7.27 -1.58 -25.92
N PRO A 172 7.37 -0.78 -27.01
CA PRO A 172 7.58 0.66 -26.93
C PRO A 172 6.58 1.39 -26.01
N ALA A 173 5.33 0.97 -26.00
CA ALA A 173 4.28 1.53 -25.13
C ALA A 173 4.59 1.29 -23.64
N VAL A 174 5.03 0.09 -23.28
CA VAL A 174 5.42 -0.27 -21.92
C VAL A 174 6.65 0.54 -21.49
N HIS A 175 7.65 0.61 -22.36
CA HIS A 175 8.88 1.37 -22.08
C HIS A 175 8.57 2.87 -21.89
N SER A 176 7.71 3.44 -22.73
CA SER A 176 7.27 4.85 -22.59
C SER A 176 6.58 5.08 -21.25
N PHE A 177 5.70 4.17 -20.83
CA PHE A 177 5.00 4.29 -19.55
C PHE A 177 5.91 4.12 -18.34
N CYS A 178 6.84 3.15 -18.37
CA CYS A 178 7.85 2.98 -17.32
C CYS A 178 8.71 4.25 -17.16
N ASN A 179 9.20 4.83 -18.26
CA ASN A 179 9.97 6.07 -18.22
C ASN A 179 9.14 7.24 -17.65
N PHE A 180 7.87 7.34 -18.06
CA PHE A 180 6.95 8.35 -17.53
C PHE A 180 6.77 8.21 -16.01
N ILE A 181 6.58 6.98 -15.51
CA ILE A 181 6.48 6.73 -14.06
C ILE A 181 7.73 7.21 -13.34
N VAL A 182 8.92 6.82 -13.82
CA VAL A 182 10.19 7.20 -13.19
C VAL A 182 10.42 8.72 -13.19
N GLN A 183 10.09 9.40 -14.30
CA GLN A 183 10.22 10.86 -14.40
C GLN A 183 9.25 11.63 -13.49
N ASN A 184 8.13 11.03 -13.12
CA ASN A 184 7.11 11.61 -12.23
C ASN A 184 7.11 10.97 -10.83
N SER A 185 8.16 10.23 -10.48
CA SER A 185 8.30 9.64 -9.15
C SER A 185 8.60 10.71 -8.10
N ASN A 186 7.92 10.64 -6.95
CA ASN A 186 8.17 11.48 -5.79
C ASN A 186 8.61 10.58 -4.63
N ILE A 187 9.92 10.48 -4.45
CA ILE A 187 10.53 9.75 -3.33
C ILE A 187 11.16 10.82 -2.44
N ASP A 188 10.41 11.24 -1.40
CA ASP A 188 10.91 12.09 -0.33
C ASP A 188 11.36 11.25 0.88
#